data_61082890f52dde2da7afd718eb737f0b
#
_entry.id   61082890f52dde2da7afd718eb737f0b
#
_cell.length_a   1.000
_cell.length_b   1.000
_cell.length_c   1.000
_cell.angle_alpha   90.00
_cell.angle_beta   90.00
_cell.angle_gamma   90.00
#
_symmetry.space_group_name_H-M   'P 1'
#
loop_
_entity.id
_entity.type
_entity.pdbx_description
1 polymer ?
#
loop_
_entity_poly.entity_id
_entity_poly.type
_entity_poly.pdbx_seq_one_letter_code
_entity_poly.pdbx_strand_id
1 'polypeptide(L)'
;AEGGTDTTPYIIPDFILDYQDGRFNLSLNSYNVPEVRVNRRYMEMIREMVGSDGRVREKDKEAIQFVKNKIDSAKWFISAIKQRHDTLMRTMQTILDYQQEYFKDGDKSKLRPMILKDIADRTGLDVSTISRVVNSKYVQTQFGIILLKSLFSEAMQTDSGEEVSSYEIKNILQQCIDEEDKRRPLTDETLMDILNSKGYRIARR
;
A
#
# COMPACT_ATOMS: atom_id res chain seq x y z
N ALA A 1 13.71 -25.74 -35.50
CA ALA A 1 12.78 -25.69 -34.39
C ALA A 1 13.41 -24.81 -33.33
N GLU A 2 13.11 -23.50 -33.36
CA GLU A 2 13.54 -22.55 -32.35
C GLU A 2 12.50 -22.60 -31.20
N GLY A 3 12.92 -23.18 -30.09
CA GLY A 3 12.16 -23.16 -28.84
C GLY A 3 12.27 -21.79 -28.19
N GLY A 4 11.28 -20.95 -28.44
CA GLY A 4 11.12 -19.71 -27.68
C GLY A 4 10.88 -20.05 -26.21
N THR A 5 11.85 -19.77 -25.34
CA THR A 5 11.65 -19.79 -23.90
C THR A 5 10.74 -18.63 -23.56
N ASP A 6 9.43 -18.88 -23.43
CA ASP A 6 8.48 -17.97 -22.81
C ASP A 6 8.89 -17.81 -21.33
N THR A 7 9.77 -16.87 -21.09
CA THR A 7 10.10 -16.43 -19.72
C THR A 7 8.96 -15.51 -19.24
N THR A 8 7.86 -16.10 -18.82
CA THR A 8 6.87 -15.36 -18.01
C THR A 8 7.57 -14.82 -16.80
N PRO A 9 7.58 -13.48 -16.58
CA PRO A 9 8.26 -12.91 -15.41
C PRO A 9 7.63 -13.44 -14.13
N TYR A 10 8.44 -14.16 -13.33
CA TYR A 10 7.99 -14.67 -12.04
C TYR A 10 7.80 -13.50 -11.08
N ILE A 11 6.56 -13.24 -10.68
CA ILE A 11 6.22 -12.19 -9.73
C ILE A 11 6.34 -12.75 -8.32
N ILE A 12 7.25 -12.19 -7.52
CA ILE A 12 7.37 -12.49 -6.09
C ILE A 12 6.42 -11.54 -5.35
N PRO A 13 5.39 -12.05 -4.65
CA PRO A 13 4.46 -11.21 -3.92
C PRO A 13 5.14 -10.58 -2.70
N ASP A 14 4.71 -9.37 -2.34
CA ASP A 14 5.19 -8.66 -1.16
C ASP A 14 4.41 -9.06 0.10
N PHE A 15 3.13 -9.38 -0.08
CA PHE A 15 2.22 -9.78 0.99
C PHE A 15 1.66 -11.17 0.73
N ILE A 16 1.39 -11.90 1.81
CA ILE A 16 0.69 -13.17 1.80
C ILE A 16 -0.58 -13.00 2.63
N LEU A 17 -1.71 -13.31 2.02
CA LEU A 17 -3.03 -13.23 2.64
C LEU A 17 -3.72 -14.58 2.54
N ASP A 18 -3.93 -15.21 3.69
CA ASP A 18 -4.69 -16.45 3.83
C ASP A 18 -6.05 -16.16 4.48
N TYR A 19 -7.09 -16.86 4.03
CA TYR A 19 -8.41 -16.82 4.64
C TYR A 19 -8.81 -18.22 5.07
N GLN A 20 -8.85 -18.44 6.38
CA GLN A 20 -9.19 -19.74 6.97
C GLN A 20 -10.12 -19.53 8.17
N ASP A 21 -11.11 -20.38 8.29
CA ASP A 21 -12.06 -20.39 9.41
C ASP A 21 -12.71 -19.02 9.72
N GLY A 22 -13.00 -18.25 8.66
CA GLY A 22 -13.60 -16.93 8.79
C GLY A 22 -12.64 -15.81 9.20
N ARG A 23 -11.33 -16.08 9.26
CA ARG A 23 -10.30 -15.12 9.66
C ARG A 23 -9.29 -14.89 8.55
N PHE A 24 -8.91 -13.64 8.39
CA PHE A 24 -7.80 -13.26 7.54
C PHE A 24 -6.49 -13.29 8.31
N ASN A 25 -5.47 -13.90 7.71
CA ASN A 25 -4.10 -13.89 8.19
C ASN A 25 -3.23 -13.18 7.16
N LEU A 26 -2.79 -11.97 7.49
CA LEU A 26 -1.96 -11.13 6.64
C LEU A 26 -0.53 -11.11 7.16
N SER A 27 0.43 -11.37 6.28
CA SER A 27 1.85 -11.27 6.58
C SER A 27 2.64 -10.66 5.43
N LEU A 28 3.80 -10.06 5.74
CA LEU A 28 4.79 -9.72 4.73
C LEU A 28 5.54 -10.98 4.31
N ASN A 29 5.82 -11.08 3.00
CA ASN A 29 6.66 -12.16 2.51
C ASN A 29 8.08 -12.03 3.08
N SER A 30 8.55 -13.04 3.79
CA SER A 30 9.86 -13.04 4.45
C SER A 30 11.03 -12.88 3.47
N TYR A 31 10.83 -13.21 2.20
CA TYR A 31 11.83 -13.00 1.15
C TYR A 31 12.20 -11.51 0.97
N ASN A 32 11.25 -10.61 1.21
CA ASN A 32 11.43 -9.16 1.09
C ASN A 32 11.85 -8.48 2.41
N VAL A 33 12.01 -9.26 3.48
CA VAL A 33 12.27 -8.76 4.83
C VAL A 33 13.54 -9.40 5.37
N PRO A 34 14.73 -8.83 5.10
CA PRO A 34 15.94 -9.34 5.72
C PRO A 34 15.88 -9.15 7.24
N GLU A 35 16.12 -10.21 7.99
CA GLU A 35 16.39 -10.09 9.42
C GLU A 35 17.71 -9.35 9.63
N VAL A 36 17.62 -8.08 10.02
CA VAL A 36 18.79 -7.26 10.31
C VAL A 36 18.94 -7.12 11.82
N ARG A 37 20.09 -7.54 12.34
CA ARG A 37 20.44 -7.44 13.75
C ARG A 37 21.80 -6.74 13.91
N VAL A 38 21.95 -5.97 14.97
CA VAL A 38 23.27 -5.44 15.33
C VAL A 38 24.17 -6.61 15.71
N ASN A 39 25.36 -6.68 15.11
CA ASN A 39 26.32 -7.73 15.41
C ASN A 39 26.79 -7.62 16.87
N ARG A 40 26.56 -8.66 17.66
CA ARG A 40 26.93 -8.74 19.08
C ARG A 40 28.41 -8.49 19.33
N ARG A 41 29.26 -8.89 18.41
CA ARG A 41 30.72 -8.71 18.51
C ARG A 41 31.12 -7.25 18.68
N TYR A 42 30.43 -6.31 18.02
CA TYR A 42 30.70 -4.88 18.21
C TYR A 42 30.29 -4.39 19.62
N MET A 43 29.23 -4.95 20.18
CA MET A 43 28.80 -4.64 21.55
C MET A 43 29.81 -5.17 22.58
N GLU A 44 30.37 -6.36 22.36
CA GLU A 44 31.40 -6.98 23.18
C GLU A 44 32.70 -6.19 23.12
N MET A 45 33.13 -5.77 21.93
CA MET A 45 34.32 -4.91 21.75
C MET A 45 34.24 -3.62 22.59
N ILE A 46 33.08 -2.97 22.63
CA ILE A 46 32.91 -1.77 23.48
C ILE A 46 33.05 -2.15 24.96
N ARG A 47 32.46 -3.26 25.39
CA ARG A 47 32.55 -3.71 26.78
C ARG A 47 33.99 -4.01 27.20
N GLU A 48 34.79 -4.61 26.34
CA GLU A 48 36.19 -4.92 26.58
C GLU A 48 37.06 -3.65 26.61
N MET A 49 36.73 -2.63 25.80
CA MET A 49 37.45 -1.35 25.75
C MET A 49 37.09 -0.41 26.92
N VAL A 50 35.91 -0.59 27.52
CA VAL A 50 35.47 0.09 28.73
C VAL A 50 35.93 -0.76 29.92
N GLY A 51 36.94 -0.33 30.67
CA GLY A 51 37.43 -1.06 31.83
C GLY A 51 36.32 -1.29 32.88
N SER A 52 36.58 -2.22 33.81
CA SER A 52 35.65 -2.56 34.89
C SER A 52 35.32 -1.38 35.82
N ASP A 53 36.09 -0.32 35.75
CA ASP A 53 35.92 0.96 36.50
C ASP A 53 35.12 1.99 35.67
N GLY A 54 34.61 1.63 34.49
CA GLY A 54 33.87 2.52 33.58
C GLY A 54 34.72 3.59 32.90
N ARG A 55 36.04 3.56 33.08
CA ARG A 55 36.97 4.53 32.46
C ARG A 55 37.46 4.03 31.11
N VAL A 56 37.39 4.90 30.13
CA VAL A 56 37.93 4.66 28.77
C VAL A 56 39.37 5.12 28.73
N ARG A 57 40.28 4.26 28.31
CA ARG A 57 41.70 4.65 28.10
C ARG A 57 41.78 5.68 26.99
N GLU A 58 42.65 6.68 27.11
CA GLU A 58 42.85 7.73 26.09
C GLU A 58 43.09 7.15 24.69
N LYS A 59 43.85 6.02 24.62
CA LYS A 59 44.15 5.30 23.36
C LYS A 59 42.92 4.68 22.67
N ASP A 60 41.89 4.38 23.45
CA ASP A 60 40.72 3.65 22.95
C ASP A 60 39.54 4.58 22.62
N LYS A 61 39.66 5.88 22.93
CA LYS A 61 38.59 6.86 22.76
C LYS A 61 38.13 6.96 21.30
N GLU A 62 39.07 7.07 20.37
CA GLU A 62 38.76 7.15 18.93
C GLU A 62 38.13 5.86 18.41
N ALA A 63 38.68 4.70 18.83
CA ALA A 63 38.13 3.40 18.47
C ALA A 63 36.70 3.20 18.98
N ILE A 64 36.45 3.57 20.23
CA ILE A 64 35.12 3.51 20.85
C ILE A 64 34.15 4.45 20.11
N GLN A 65 34.57 5.67 19.79
CA GLN A 65 33.73 6.61 19.04
C GLN A 65 33.39 6.07 17.65
N PHE A 66 34.38 5.48 16.96
CA PHE A 66 34.15 4.83 15.66
C PHE A 66 33.13 3.70 15.76
N VAL A 67 33.27 2.80 16.74
CA VAL A 67 32.36 1.66 16.92
C VAL A 67 30.96 2.15 17.33
N LYS A 68 30.86 3.16 18.20
CA LYS A 68 29.57 3.80 18.53
C LYS A 68 28.86 4.33 17.28
N ASN A 69 29.56 5.09 16.46
CA ASN A 69 29.00 5.64 15.22
C ASN A 69 28.48 4.53 14.28
N LYS A 70 29.19 3.40 14.19
CA LYS A 70 28.74 2.24 13.42
C LYS A 70 27.50 1.58 13.98
N ILE A 71 27.42 1.45 15.31
CA ILE A 71 26.24 0.90 15.99
C ILE A 71 25.04 1.83 15.82
N ASP A 72 25.23 3.13 15.97
CA ASP A 72 24.14 4.11 15.79
C ASP A 72 23.63 4.14 14.36
N SER A 73 24.52 4.05 13.37
CA SER A 73 24.15 3.89 11.96
C SER A 73 23.35 2.60 11.72
N ALA A 74 23.79 1.48 12.32
CA ALA A 74 23.09 0.21 12.21
C ALA A 74 21.70 0.25 12.87
N LYS A 75 21.59 0.87 14.04
CA LYS A 75 20.29 1.07 14.73
C LYS A 75 19.34 1.93 13.90
N TRP A 76 19.86 3.03 13.33
CA TRP A 76 19.07 3.89 12.44
C TRP A 76 18.54 3.11 11.25
N PHE A 77 19.41 2.32 10.59
CA PHE A 77 19.03 1.48 9.45
C PHE A 77 17.94 0.45 9.82
N ILE A 78 18.10 -0.23 10.97
CA ILE A 78 17.10 -1.18 11.48
C ILE A 78 15.77 -0.48 11.75
N SER A 79 15.80 0.72 12.34
CA SER A 79 14.59 1.52 12.58
C SER A 79 13.89 1.92 11.28
N ALA A 80 14.66 2.31 10.25
CA ALA A 80 14.10 2.63 8.94
C ALA A 80 13.42 1.42 8.27
N ILE A 81 14.02 0.23 8.37
CA ILE A 81 13.41 -1.02 7.89
C ILE A 81 12.11 -1.32 8.64
N LYS A 82 12.10 -1.21 9.97
CA LYS A 82 10.89 -1.43 10.78
C LYS A 82 9.79 -0.46 10.40
N GLN A 83 10.10 0.83 10.29
CA GLN A 83 9.14 1.84 9.88
C GLN A 83 8.55 1.54 8.48
N ARG A 84 9.40 1.09 7.55
CA ARG A 84 8.94 0.65 6.21
C ARG A 84 7.97 -0.52 6.32
N HIS A 85 8.27 -1.54 7.15
CA HIS A 85 7.40 -2.68 7.38
C HIS A 85 6.05 -2.26 7.97
N ASP A 86 6.08 -1.42 9.01
CA ASP A 86 4.87 -0.91 9.66
C ASP A 86 3.99 -0.13 8.66
N THR A 87 4.61 0.69 7.80
CA THR A 87 3.91 1.42 6.73
C THR A 87 3.25 0.46 5.74
N LEU A 88 3.98 -0.56 5.28
CA LEU A 88 3.46 -1.57 4.35
C LEU A 88 2.31 -2.36 4.96
N MET A 89 2.50 -2.88 6.18
CA MET A 89 1.47 -3.66 6.88
C MET A 89 0.22 -2.83 7.17
N ARG A 90 0.39 -1.59 7.66
CA ARG A 90 -0.74 -0.67 7.92
C ARG A 90 -1.52 -0.40 6.64
N THR A 91 -0.83 -0.12 5.53
CA THR A 91 -1.48 0.13 4.24
C THR A 91 -2.26 -1.09 3.77
N MET A 92 -1.64 -2.28 3.77
CA MET A 92 -2.29 -3.50 3.31
C MET A 92 -3.44 -3.92 4.22
N GLN A 93 -3.29 -3.80 5.54
CA GLN A 93 -4.38 -4.10 6.49
C GLN A 93 -5.58 -3.19 6.24
N THR A 94 -5.36 -1.90 6.01
CA THR A 94 -6.45 -0.96 5.72
C THR A 94 -7.15 -1.27 4.39
N ILE A 95 -6.40 -1.68 3.36
CA ILE A 95 -6.96 -2.15 2.09
C ILE A 95 -7.80 -3.42 2.31
N LEU A 96 -7.29 -4.37 3.08
CA LEU A 96 -8.00 -5.59 3.44
C LEU A 96 -9.31 -5.30 4.15
N ASP A 97 -9.29 -4.41 5.15
CA ASP A 97 -10.47 -4.02 5.92
C ASP A 97 -11.52 -3.32 5.04
N TYR A 98 -11.07 -2.57 4.03
CA TYR A 98 -11.94 -1.90 3.08
C TYR A 98 -12.60 -2.87 2.08
N GLN A 99 -11.84 -3.89 1.62
CA GLN A 99 -12.22 -4.83 0.56
C GLN A 99 -12.48 -6.25 1.09
N GLN A 100 -12.92 -6.41 2.33
CA GLN A 100 -13.08 -7.72 2.98
C GLN A 100 -13.90 -8.71 2.15
N GLU A 101 -15.02 -8.26 1.58
CA GLU A 101 -15.92 -9.15 0.81
C GLU A 101 -15.23 -9.70 -0.44
N TYR A 102 -14.43 -8.88 -1.11
CA TYR A 102 -13.63 -9.31 -2.24
C TYR A 102 -12.58 -10.36 -1.86
N PHE A 103 -11.87 -10.15 -0.73
CA PHE A 103 -10.79 -11.04 -0.32
C PHE A 103 -11.26 -12.39 0.23
N LYS A 104 -12.56 -12.61 0.45
CA LYS A 104 -13.10 -13.90 0.86
C LYS A 104 -13.08 -14.92 -0.28
N ASP A 105 -13.41 -14.51 -1.49
CA ASP A 105 -13.62 -15.42 -2.64
C ASP A 105 -13.04 -14.92 -3.98
N GLY A 106 -12.54 -13.69 -4.04
CA GLY A 106 -11.96 -13.12 -5.25
C GLY A 106 -12.98 -12.61 -6.27
N ASP A 107 -14.26 -12.51 -5.90
CA ASP A 107 -15.31 -12.03 -6.78
C ASP A 107 -15.19 -10.51 -6.99
N LYS A 108 -14.84 -10.11 -8.20
CA LYS A 108 -14.66 -8.70 -8.59
C LYS A 108 -15.94 -7.86 -8.47
N SER A 109 -17.11 -8.49 -8.52
CA SER A 109 -18.38 -7.78 -8.33
C SER A 109 -18.54 -7.22 -6.91
N LYS A 110 -17.80 -7.77 -5.94
CA LYS A 110 -17.78 -7.36 -4.54
C LYS A 110 -16.76 -6.27 -4.23
N LEU A 111 -15.97 -5.85 -5.23
CA LEU A 111 -15.04 -4.73 -5.05
C LEU A 111 -15.81 -3.45 -4.76
N ARG A 112 -15.49 -2.85 -3.63
CA ARG A 112 -16.03 -1.54 -3.25
C ARG A 112 -15.19 -0.44 -3.92
N PRO A 113 -15.83 0.62 -4.43
CA PRO A 113 -15.11 1.78 -4.93
C PRO A 113 -14.15 2.33 -3.88
N MET A 114 -12.88 2.48 -4.23
CA MET A 114 -11.82 2.89 -3.31
C MET A 114 -10.80 3.74 -4.05
N ILE A 115 -10.47 4.91 -3.52
CA ILE A 115 -9.43 5.79 -4.03
C ILE A 115 -8.25 5.87 -3.05
N LEU A 116 -7.11 6.39 -3.50
CA LEU A 116 -5.91 6.50 -2.66
C LEU A 116 -6.14 7.32 -1.40
N LYS A 117 -6.97 8.37 -1.50
CA LYS A 117 -7.33 9.24 -0.38
C LYS A 117 -8.05 8.48 0.73
N ASP A 118 -8.95 7.53 0.39
CA ASP A 118 -9.68 6.73 1.39
C ASP A 118 -8.72 5.97 2.32
N ILE A 119 -7.64 5.45 1.74
CA ILE A 119 -6.61 4.72 2.48
C ILE A 119 -5.69 5.68 3.22
N ALA A 120 -5.33 6.81 2.61
CA ALA A 120 -4.50 7.85 3.24
C ALA A 120 -5.17 8.39 4.51
N ASP A 121 -6.45 8.75 4.44
CA ASP A 121 -7.22 9.30 5.56
C ASP A 121 -7.34 8.29 6.72
N ARG A 122 -7.53 7.00 6.41
CA ARG A 122 -7.64 5.94 7.44
C ARG A 122 -6.30 5.58 8.06
N THR A 123 -5.21 5.65 7.30
CA THR A 123 -3.87 5.30 7.79
C THR A 123 -3.15 6.47 8.43
N GLY A 124 -3.57 7.71 8.14
CA GLY A 124 -2.83 8.92 8.50
C GLY A 124 -1.51 9.07 7.73
N LEU A 125 -1.39 8.43 6.56
CA LEU A 125 -0.24 8.51 5.67
C LEU A 125 -0.54 9.42 4.48
N ASP A 126 0.50 10.00 3.89
CA ASP A 126 0.34 10.80 2.68
C ASP A 126 -0.14 9.95 1.49
N VAL A 127 -0.99 10.53 0.63
CA VAL A 127 -1.48 9.91 -0.61
C VAL A 127 -0.31 9.45 -1.49
N SER A 128 0.78 10.23 -1.54
CA SER A 128 1.99 9.86 -2.29
C SER A 128 2.66 8.59 -1.75
N THR A 129 2.63 8.37 -0.43
CA THR A 129 3.14 7.15 0.20
C THR A 129 2.28 5.95 -0.17
N ILE A 130 0.95 6.08 -0.07
CA ILE A 130 0.01 5.02 -0.49
C ILE A 130 0.20 4.70 -1.97
N SER A 131 0.28 5.71 -2.84
CA SER A 131 0.50 5.55 -4.28
C SER A 131 1.76 4.73 -4.59
N ARG A 132 2.89 5.03 -3.93
CA ARG A 132 4.14 4.27 -4.11
C ARG A 132 4.00 2.80 -3.69
N VAL A 133 3.27 2.53 -2.61
CA VAL A 133 3.02 1.15 -2.16
C VAL A 133 2.17 0.42 -3.19
N VAL A 134 1.00 0.95 -3.55
CA VAL A 134 0.02 0.21 -4.36
C VAL A 134 0.44 0.01 -5.82
N ASN A 135 1.22 0.94 -6.39
CA ASN A 135 1.65 0.86 -7.79
C ASN A 135 2.66 -0.27 -8.06
N SER A 136 3.38 -0.74 -7.03
CA SER A 136 4.49 -1.69 -7.21
C SER A 136 4.39 -2.95 -6.37
N LYS A 137 3.37 -3.09 -5.53
CA LYS A 137 3.27 -4.19 -4.56
C LYS A 137 2.16 -5.17 -4.92
N TYR A 138 2.44 -6.44 -4.66
CA TYR A 138 1.56 -7.56 -4.96
C TYR A 138 1.19 -8.30 -3.68
N VAL A 139 -0.05 -8.79 -3.62
CA VAL A 139 -0.53 -9.69 -2.58
C VAL A 139 -0.84 -11.06 -3.18
N GLN A 140 -0.33 -12.10 -2.55
CA GLN A 140 -0.70 -13.48 -2.84
C GLN A 140 -1.95 -13.81 -2.03
N THR A 141 -2.96 -14.33 -2.70
CA THR A 141 -4.21 -14.81 -2.12
C THR A 141 -4.46 -16.25 -2.56
N GLN A 142 -5.48 -16.91 -1.99
CA GLN A 142 -5.88 -18.26 -2.40
C GLN A 142 -6.40 -18.33 -3.86
N PHE A 143 -6.79 -17.22 -4.45
CA PHE A 143 -7.27 -17.13 -5.83
C PHE A 143 -6.28 -16.46 -6.80
N GLY A 144 -5.04 -16.20 -6.36
CA GLY A 144 -3.96 -15.71 -7.20
C GLY A 144 -3.15 -14.56 -6.63
N ILE A 145 -2.20 -14.07 -7.44
CA ILE A 145 -1.35 -12.91 -7.12
C ILE A 145 -1.98 -11.67 -7.74
N ILE A 146 -2.20 -10.64 -6.94
CA ILE A 146 -2.93 -9.44 -7.31
C ILE A 146 -2.03 -8.23 -7.11
N LEU A 147 -1.95 -7.34 -8.10
CA LEU A 147 -1.35 -6.02 -7.96
C LEU A 147 -2.29 -5.14 -7.12
N LEU A 148 -1.80 -4.53 -6.06
CA LEU A 148 -2.63 -3.71 -5.16
C LEU A 148 -3.36 -2.59 -5.90
N LYS A 149 -2.73 -2.00 -6.92
CA LYS A 149 -3.35 -0.96 -7.76
C LYS A 149 -4.67 -1.39 -8.39
N SER A 150 -4.82 -2.66 -8.74
CA SER A 150 -6.05 -3.18 -9.37
C SER A 150 -7.27 -3.17 -8.46
N LEU A 151 -7.09 -2.95 -7.16
CA LEU A 151 -8.15 -2.83 -6.16
C LEU A 151 -8.69 -1.40 -6.03
N PHE A 152 -8.07 -0.45 -6.72
CA PHE A 152 -8.41 0.97 -6.66
C PHE A 152 -9.18 1.40 -7.90
N SER A 153 -10.13 2.31 -7.68
CA SER A 153 -10.86 3.02 -8.73
C SER A 153 -10.10 4.28 -9.14
N GLU A 154 -10.37 4.77 -10.34
CA GLU A 154 -9.88 6.09 -10.74
C GLU A 154 -10.56 7.19 -9.91
N ALA A 155 -9.77 8.16 -9.46
CA ALA A 155 -10.27 9.33 -8.76
C ALA A 155 -10.61 10.44 -9.76
N MET A 156 -11.70 11.16 -9.50
CA MET A 156 -12.07 12.40 -10.20
C MET A 156 -12.23 13.51 -9.18
N GLN A 157 -11.88 14.75 -9.55
CA GLN A 157 -12.05 15.90 -8.67
C GLN A 157 -13.43 16.51 -8.85
N THR A 158 -14.07 16.85 -7.74
CA THR A 158 -15.28 17.67 -7.70
C THR A 158 -14.94 19.15 -7.77
N ASP A 159 -15.94 20.00 -7.96
CA ASP A 159 -15.78 21.47 -7.91
C ASP A 159 -15.30 21.98 -6.56
N SER A 160 -15.62 21.26 -5.48
CA SER A 160 -15.11 21.54 -4.12
C SER A 160 -13.65 21.14 -3.91
N GLY A 161 -13.01 20.47 -4.91
CA GLY A 161 -11.64 19.96 -4.82
C GLY A 161 -11.54 18.60 -4.11
N GLU A 162 -12.66 17.98 -3.76
CA GLU A 162 -12.67 16.62 -3.20
C GLU A 162 -12.45 15.59 -4.29
N GLU A 163 -11.70 14.54 -3.97
CA GLU A 163 -11.51 13.39 -4.85
C GLU A 163 -12.62 12.37 -4.59
N VAL A 164 -13.32 11.97 -5.65
CA VAL A 164 -14.36 10.95 -5.64
C VAL A 164 -14.04 9.83 -6.62
N SER A 165 -14.58 8.65 -6.37
CA SER A 165 -14.40 7.52 -7.27
C SER A 165 -15.17 7.73 -8.58
N SER A 166 -14.54 7.44 -9.73
CA SER A 166 -15.24 7.42 -11.03
C SER A 166 -16.43 6.46 -11.05
N TYR A 167 -16.43 5.46 -10.18
CA TYR A 167 -17.55 4.52 -10.02
C TYR A 167 -18.81 5.20 -9.48
N GLU A 168 -18.66 6.15 -8.55
CA GLU A 168 -19.80 6.91 -8.01
C GLU A 168 -20.51 7.70 -9.12
N ILE A 169 -19.72 8.33 -9.97
CA ILE A 169 -20.24 9.07 -11.13
C ILE A 169 -20.95 8.13 -12.11
N LYS A 170 -20.37 6.96 -12.37
CA LYS A 170 -20.99 5.93 -13.23
C LYS A 170 -22.31 5.43 -12.65
N ASN A 171 -22.41 5.24 -11.33
CA ASN A 171 -23.65 4.83 -10.68
C ASN A 171 -24.74 5.91 -10.81
N ILE A 172 -24.38 7.18 -10.65
CA ILE A 172 -25.33 8.30 -10.82
C ILE A 172 -25.83 8.34 -12.26
N LEU A 173 -24.94 8.19 -13.25
CA LEU A 173 -25.31 8.12 -14.65
C LEU A 173 -26.24 6.93 -14.93
N GLN A 174 -25.92 5.75 -14.40
CA GLN A 174 -26.75 4.56 -14.56
C GLN A 174 -28.17 4.78 -13.99
N GLN A 175 -28.26 5.37 -12.80
CA GLN A 175 -29.57 5.73 -12.23
C GLN A 175 -30.34 6.70 -13.11
N CYS A 176 -29.69 7.74 -13.64
CA CYS A 176 -30.35 8.68 -14.54
C CYS A 176 -30.87 8.01 -15.82
N ILE A 177 -30.10 7.03 -16.36
CA ILE A 177 -30.48 6.27 -17.57
C ILE A 177 -31.61 5.27 -17.24
N ASP A 178 -31.57 4.64 -16.08
CA ASP A 178 -32.61 3.68 -15.66
C ASP A 178 -33.96 4.37 -15.36
N GLU A 179 -33.91 5.64 -14.92
CA GLU A 179 -35.10 6.47 -14.62
C GLU A 179 -35.59 7.28 -15.83
N GLU A 180 -34.85 7.28 -16.96
CA GLU A 180 -35.23 8.07 -18.14
C GLU A 180 -36.51 7.57 -18.83
N ASP A 181 -37.28 8.48 -19.42
CA ASP A 181 -38.39 8.12 -20.31
C ASP A 181 -37.82 7.62 -21.67
N LYS A 182 -38.00 6.33 -21.95
CA LYS A 182 -37.57 5.68 -23.22
C LYS A 182 -38.05 6.37 -24.46
N ARG A 183 -39.08 7.21 -24.37
CA ARG A 183 -39.61 8.02 -25.49
C ARG A 183 -38.84 9.34 -25.66
N ARG A 184 -38.11 9.76 -24.66
CA ARG A 184 -37.28 10.97 -24.67
C ARG A 184 -35.97 10.68 -23.91
N PRO A 185 -35.01 10.01 -24.55
CA PRO A 185 -33.75 9.70 -23.92
C PRO A 185 -32.99 10.96 -23.53
N LEU A 186 -32.31 10.92 -22.43
CA LEU A 186 -31.47 12.01 -21.94
C LEU A 186 -30.28 12.22 -22.91
N THR A 187 -30.00 13.47 -23.24
CA THR A 187 -28.82 13.80 -24.04
C THR A 187 -27.57 13.87 -23.17
N ASP A 188 -26.39 13.72 -23.79
CA ASP A 188 -25.10 13.87 -23.10
C ASP A 188 -24.99 15.22 -22.37
N GLU A 189 -25.55 16.30 -22.96
CA GLU A 189 -25.61 17.63 -22.33
C GLU A 189 -26.45 17.63 -21.05
N THR A 190 -27.63 17.00 -21.09
CA THR A 190 -28.51 16.90 -19.92
C THR A 190 -27.86 16.08 -18.80
N LEU A 191 -27.20 14.97 -19.14
CA LEU A 191 -26.48 14.14 -18.19
C LEU A 191 -25.29 14.91 -17.56
N MET A 192 -24.56 15.66 -18.38
CA MET A 192 -23.48 16.54 -17.92
C MET A 192 -24.02 17.62 -16.97
N ASP A 193 -25.13 18.28 -17.29
CA ASP A 193 -25.75 19.30 -16.43
C ASP A 193 -26.21 18.71 -15.09
N ILE A 194 -26.77 17.50 -15.10
CA ILE A 194 -27.16 16.79 -13.86
C ILE A 194 -25.93 16.51 -12.99
N LEU A 195 -24.83 16.05 -13.59
CA LEU A 195 -23.59 15.78 -12.85
C LEU A 195 -22.96 17.06 -12.33
N ASN A 196 -22.89 18.11 -13.14
CA ASN A 196 -22.37 19.41 -12.73
C ASN A 196 -23.23 20.04 -11.60
N SER A 197 -24.57 19.89 -11.64
CA SER A 197 -25.45 20.36 -10.55
C SER A 197 -25.22 19.62 -9.23
N LYS A 198 -24.71 18.39 -9.29
CA LYS A 198 -24.29 17.59 -8.13
C LYS A 198 -22.84 17.87 -7.70
N GLY A 199 -22.13 18.79 -8.37
CA GLY A 199 -20.77 19.20 -8.03
C GLY A 199 -19.66 18.39 -8.69
N TYR A 200 -19.95 17.54 -9.69
CA TYR A 200 -18.95 16.77 -10.42
C TYR A 200 -18.51 17.51 -11.68
N ARG A 201 -17.21 17.82 -11.75
CA ARG A 201 -16.63 18.57 -12.87
C ARG A 201 -16.37 17.67 -14.06
N ILE A 202 -17.33 17.58 -14.97
CA ILE A 202 -17.22 16.74 -16.17
C ILE A 202 -17.32 17.61 -17.41
N ALA A 203 -16.36 17.40 -18.33
CA ALA A 203 -16.36 18.02 -19.65
C ALA A 203 -16.71 17.00 -20.73
N ARG A 204 -17.50 17.41 -21.71
CA ARG A 204 -17.73 16.65 -22.93
C ARG A 204 -16.41 16.56 -23.74
N ARG A 205 -16.00 15.38 -24.14
CA ARG A 205 -14.91 15.15 -25.12
C ARG A 205 -15.45 15.02 -26.52
#